data_1bbb47f32aacad982f696838b1fdf8aa
#
_entry.id   1bbb47f32aacad982f696838b1fdf8aa
#
_cell.length_a   1.000
_cell.length_b   1.000
_cell.length_c   1.000
_cell.angle_alpha   90.00
_cell.angle_beta   90.00
_cell.angle_gamma   90.00
#
_symmetry.space_group_name_H-M   'P 1'
#
loop_
_entity.id
_entity.type
_entity.pdbx_description
1 polymer ?
#
loop_
_entity_poly.entity_id
_entity_poly.type
_entity_poly.pdbx_seq_one_letter_code
_entity_poly.pdbx_strand_id
1 'polypeptide(L)'
;MARIANIDLGEFPLLLAPMEDVSDPPFRALCKQHGADLMYTEFISSEGLIRDAAKSVAKLDIFEYERPIGIQIFGAEIDSMREAAAICEEANPDIIDINYGCPVKKVACKGAGAGILQDIPKMVSMTAEIVKAVQKPVTVKTRLGWDDNTKYIVDVAERLQDVGIQAISIHGRTRKQMYKGEADWSLIAAVKNNPRMHIPVFGNGDVD
;
A
#
# COMPACT_ATOMS: atom_id res chain seq x y z
N MET A 1 -8.20 14.61 12.93
CA MET A 1 -8.54 13.19 12.89
C MET A 1 -8.18 12.61 11.54
N ALA A 2 -7.44 11.51 11.50
CA ALA A 2 -7.15 10.78 10.27
C ALA A 2 -8.31 9.85 9.93
N ARG A 3 -8.77 9.88 8.68
CA ARG A 3 -9.94 9.10 8.25
C ARG A 3 -9.74 8.56 6.84
N ILE A 4 -9.96 7.27 6.65
CA ILE A 4 -9.96 6.62 5.33
C ILE A 4 -11.41 6.26 5.01
N ALA A 5 -12.01 6.95 4.04
CA ALA A 5 -13.44 6.86 3.75
C ALA A 5 -14.29 7.02 5.03
N ASN A 6 -15.00 5.97 5.44
CA ASN A 6 -15.81 5.95 6.67
C ASN A 6 -15.06 5.41 7.90
N ILE A 7 -13.80 5.01 7.77
CA ILE A 7 -12.98 4.43 8.84
C ILE A 7 -12.28 5.57 9.59
N ASP A 8 -12.65 5.79 10.84
CA ASP A 8 -11.99 6.77 11.73
C ASP A 8 -10.81 6.10 12.44
N LEU A 9 -9.62 6.67 12.27
CA LEU A 9 -8.37 6.16 12.86
C LEU A 9 -7.88 7.03 14.05
N GLY A 10 -8.66 8.03 14.46
CA GLY A 10 -8.25 8.93 15.53
C GLY A 10 -7.31 10.06 15.08
N GLU A 11 -6.66 10.68 16.05
CA GLU A 11 -5.83 11.88 15.80
C GLU A 11 -4.41 11.55 15.35
N PHE A 12 -3.78 10.56 15.99
CA PHE A 12 -2.40 10.11 15.72
C PHE A 12 -2.35 8.60 15.53
N PRO A 13 -2.86 8.09 14.40
CA PRO A 13 -2.95 6.66 14.21
C PRO A 13 -1.58 6.01 13.96
N LEU A 14 -1.39 4.84 14.56
CA LEU A 14 -0.26 3.95 14.34
C LEU A 14 -0.66 2.84 13.36
N LEU A 15 -0.02 2.80 12.21
CA LEU A 15 -0.28 1.80 11.17
C LEU A 15 0.85 0.77 11.12
N LEU A 16 0.51 -0.52 11.29
CA LEU A 16 1.48 -1.58 11.06
C LEU A 16 1.76 -1.73 9.57
N ALA A 17 3.00 -1.51 9.17
CA ALA A 17 3.40 -1.71 7.78
C ALA A 17 3.32 -3.19 7.38
N PRO A 18 2.85 -3.52 6.16
CA PRO A 18 2.86 -4.90 5.66
C PRO A 18 4.29 -5.38 5.43
N MET A 19 4.63 -6.55 5.98
CA MET A 19 5.96 -7.15 5.91
C MET A 19 5.86 -8.64 5.59
N GLU A 20 6.50 -9.06 4.49
CA GLU A 20 6.55 -10.47 4.09
C GLU A 20 7.25 -11.31 5.14
N ASP A 21 6.71 -12.50 5.42
CA ASP A 21 7.18 -13.45 6.44
C ASP A 21 7.23 -12.88 7.89
N VAL A 22 6.52 -11.77 8.15
CA VAL A 22 6.49 -11.12 9.48
C VAL A 22 5.07 -10.77 9.91
N SER A 23 4.30 -10.05 9.08
CA SER A 23 2.95 -9.59 9.46
C SER A 23 1.88 -10.66 9.23
N ASP A 24 2.14 -11.86 9.74
CA ASP A 24 1.18 -12.96 9.84
C ASP A 24 0.11 -12.69 10.92
N PRO A 25 -0.99 -13.47 10.97
CA PRO A 25 -2.05 -13.23 11.93
C PRO A 25 -1.61 -13.16 13.40
N PRO A 26 -0.73 -14.06 13.92
CA PRO A 26 -0.24 -13.97 15.30
C PRO A 26 0.52 -12.66 15.58
N PHE A 27 1.37 -12.22 14.65
CA PHE A 27 2.11 -10.96 14.81
C PHE A 27 1.17 -9.76 14.77
N ARG A 28 0.20 -9.74 13.85
CA ARG A 28 -0.81 -8.68 13.79
C ARG A 28 -1.65 -8.60 15.07
N ALA A 29 -2.03 -9.77 15.64
CA ALA A 29 -2.73 -9.83 16.90
C ALA A 29 -1.94 -9.16 18.03
N LEU A 30 -0.63 -9.43 18.12
CA LEU A 30 0.25 -8.80 19.09
C LEU A 30 0.33 -7.28 18.89
N CYS A 31 0.52 -6.83 17.65
CA CYS A 31 0.55 -5.40 17.33
C CYS A 31 -0.79 -4.70 17.68
N LYS A 32 -1.93 -5.36 17.45
CA LYS A 32 -3.25 -4.84 17.84
C LYS A 32 -3.36 -4.64 19.34
N GLN A 33 -2.90 -5.61 20.14
CA GLN A 33 -2.87 -5.51 21.61
C GLN A 33 -1.99 -4.34 22.11
N HIS A 34 -0.97 -3.97 21.32
CA HIS A 34 -0.06 -2.86 21.61
C HIS A 34 -0.43 -1.54 20.93
N GLY A 35 -1.66 -1.41 20.42
CA GLY A 35 -2.21 -0.13 19.98
C GLY A 35 -2.06 0.17 18.49
N ALA A 36 -1.84 -0.83 17.63
CA ALA A 36 -1.97 -0.61 16.19
C ALA A 36 -3.42 -0.29 15.81
N ASP A 37 -3.65 0.88 15.22
CA ASP A 37 -4.99 1.34 14.83
C ASP A 37 -5.44 0.73 13.52
N LEU A 38 -4.53 0.54 12.57
CA LEU A 38 -4.77 -0.10 11.27
C LEU A 38 -3.62 -1.05 10.95
N MET A 39 -3.95 -2.21 10.43
CA MET A 39 -2.98 -3.21 10.00
C MET A 39 -3.24 -3.67 8.58
N TYR A 40 -2.24 -4.30 7.98
CA TYR A 40 -2.33 -4.90 6.65
C TYR A 40 -1.83 -6.34 6.69
N THR A 41 -2.39 -7.19 5.83
CA THR A 41 -1.83 -8.53 5.60
C THR A 41 -0.42 -8.43 5.01
N GLU A 42 0.33 -9.51 5.01
CA GLU A 42 1.46 -9.65 4.10
C GLU A 42 0.99 -9.42 2.66
N PHE A 43 1.87 -8.89 1.81
CA PHE A 43 1.45 -8.59 0.43
C PHE A 43 1.26 -9.86 -0.41
N ILE A 44 0.17 -9.91 -1.17
CA ILE A 44 -0.27 -11.07 -1.95
C ILE A 44 0.02 -10.84 -3.43
N SER A 45 0.66 -11.81 -4.07
CA SER A 45 0.87 -11.76 -5.53
C SER A 45 -0.46 -11.89 -6.27
N SER A 46 -0.79 -10.93 -7.13
CA SER A 46 -1.98 -11.01 -7.99
C SER A 46 -1.96 -12.26 -8.87
N GLU A 47 -0.83 -12.57 -9.51
CA GLU A 47 -0.65 -13.76 -10.32
C GLU A 47 -0.79 -15.08 -9.52
N GLY A 48 -0.40 -15.06 -8.25
CA GLY A 48 -0.60 -16.21 -7.36
C GLY A 48 -2.05 -16.36 -6.96
N LEU A 49 -2.72 -15.26 -6.68
CA LEU A 49 -4.10 -15.25 -6.20
C LEU A 49 -5.10 -15.70 -7.29
N ILE A 50 -4.99 -15.15 -8.50
CA ILE A 50 -5.87 -15.53 -9.63
C ILE A 50 -5.68 -16.97 -10.11
N ARG A 51 -4.62 -17.65 -9.66
CA ARG A 51 -4.34 -19.08 -9.95
C ARG A 51 -4.53 -19.97 -8.74
N ASP A 52 -5.23 -19.50 -7.72
CA ASP A 52 -5.52 -20.25 -6.49
C ASP A 52 -4.27 -20.85 -5.83
N ALA A 53 -3.11 -20.16 -5.93
CA ALA A 53 -1.91 -20.64 -5.28
C ALA A 53 -2.09 -20.64 -3.75
N ALA A 54 -1.98 -21.81 -3.12
CA ALA A 54 -2.30 -22.04 -1.71
C ALA A 54 -1.67 -21.01 -0.76
N LYS A 55 -0.40 -20.60 -1.01
CA LYS A 55 0.28 -19.57 -0.23
C LYS A 55 -0.34 -18.18 -0.38
N SER A 56 -0.90 -17.85 -1.54
CA SER A 56 -1.56 -16.57 -1.78
C SER A 56 -2.95 -16.57 -1.15
N VAL A 57 -3.70 -17.64 -1.30
CA VAL A 57 -5.03 -17.81 -0.71
C VAL A 57 -4.96 -17.78 0.82
N ALA A 58 -3.99 -18.44 1.43
CA ALA A 58 -3.82 -18.46 2.89
C ALA A 58 -3.58 -17.06 3.50
N LYS A 59 -3.06 -16.10 2.73
CA LYS A 59 -2.84 -14.73 3.19
C LYS A 59 -4.12 -13.86 3.17
N LEU A 60 -5.23 -14.38 2.64
CA LEU A 60 -6.54 -13.73 2.72
C LEU A 60 -7.19 -13.88 4.10
N ASP A 61 -6.66 -14.76 4.96
CA ASP A 61 -7.20 -14.98 6.29
C ASP A 61 -7.05 -13.73 7.16
N ILE A 62 -8.19 -13.15 7.52
CA ILE A 62 -8.31 -11.99 8.40
C ILE A 62 -9.34 -12.29 9.50
N PHE A 63 -9.18 -11.67 10.65
CA PHE A 63 -9.99 -11.94 11.83
C PHE A 63 -10.67 -10.67 12.36
N GLU A 64 -11.83 -10.80 12.97
CA GLU A 64 -12.59 -9.65 13.49
C GLU A 64 -11.80 -8.79 14.49
N TYR A 65 -10.96 -9.41 15.31
CA TYR A 65 -10.14 -8.67 16.30
C TYR A 65 -9.06 -7.78 15.66
N GLU A 66 -8.75 -7.99 14.38
CA GLU A 66 -7.74 -7.21 13.64
C GLU A 66 -8.29 -5.91 13.05
N ARG A 67 -9.62 -5.76 13.02
CA ARG A 67 -10.25 -4.61 12.34
C ARG A 67 -9.94 -3.27 13.02
N PRO A 68 -9.76 -2.21 12.21
CA PRO A 68 -9.76 -2.22 10.75
C PRO A 68 -8.50 -2.87 10.18
N ILE A 69 -8.68 -3.64 9.09
CA ILE A 69 -7.59 -4.36 8.42
C ILE A 69 -7.68 -4.21 6.91
N GLY A 70 -6.52 -4.00 6.26
CA GLY A 70 -6.37 -3.99 4.82
C GLY A 70 -5.75 -5.29 4.29
N ILE A 71 -6.21 -5.75 3.12
CA ILE A 71 -5.51 -6.77 2.34
C ILE A 71 -4.63 -6.06 1.32
N GLN A 72 -3.32 -6.35 1.33
CA GLN A 72 -2.38 -5.75 0.39
C GLN A 72 -2.03 -6.69 -0.76
N ILE A 73 -2.13 -6.20 -1.99
CA ILE A 73 -1.79 -6.93 -3.23
C ILE A 73 -0.65 -6.26 -3.99
N PHE A 74 0.08 -7.05 -4.77
CA PHE A 74 1.10 -6.54 -5.71
C PHE A 74 1.10 -7.34 -7.02
N GLY A 75 1.46 -6.68 -8.09
CA GLY A 75 1.58 -7.28 -9.42
C GLY A 75 2.11 -6.28 -10.44
N ALA A 76 2.34 -6.75 -11.66
CA ALA A 76 2.81 -5.94 -12.77
C ALA A 76 1.75 -5.76 -13.87
N GLU A 77 0.73 -6.62 -13.90
CA GLU A 77 -0.26 -6.64 -14.97
C GLU A 77 -1.61 -6.11 -14.48
N ILE A 78 -2.20 -5.19 -15.24
CA ILE A 78 -3.44 -4.49 -14.87
C ILE A 78 -4.59 -5.47 -14.67
N ASP A 79 -4.78 -6.41 -15.59
CA ASP A 79 -5.88 -7.36 -15.51
C ASP A 79 -5.78 -8.28 -14.30
N SER A 80 -4.59 -8.82 -14.03
CA SER A 80 -4.40 -9.68 -12.85
C SER A 80 -4.54 -8.92 -11.54
N MET A 81 -4.14 -7.65 -11.49
CA MET A 81 -4.31 -6.80 -10.31
C MET A 81 -5.78 -6.44 -10.07
N ARG A 82 -6.54 -6.17 -11.13
CA ARG A 82 -7.98 -5.91 -11.06
C ARG A 82 -8.74 -7.14 -10.55
N GLU A 83 -8.45 -8.33 -11.11
CA GLU A 83 -9.07 -9.59 -10.71
C GLU A 83 -8.71 -9.96 -9.27
N ALA A 84 -7.44 -9.84 -8.90
CA ALA A 84 -6.98 -10.07 -7.52
C ALA A 84 -7.67 -9.14 -6.52
N ALA A 85 -7.90 -7.87 -6.87
CA ALA A 85 -8.62 -6.94 -6.01
C ALA A 85 -10.06 -7.39 -5.76
N ALA A 86 -10.77 -7.89 -6.78
CA ALA A 86 -12.11 -8.43 -6.64
C ALA A 86 -12.12 -9.67 -5.73
N ILE A 87 -11.16 -10.60 -5.88
CA ILE A 87 -11.01 -11.75 -4.99
C ILE A 87 -10.75 -11.30 -3.54
N CYS A 88 -9.90 -10.30 -3.33
CA CYS A 88 -9.66 -9.74 -2.00
C CYS A 88 -10.91 -9.12 -1.39
N GLU A 89 -11.76 -8.48 -2.19
CA GLU A 89 -13.02 -7.91 -1.70
C GLU A 89 -13.98 -8.98 -1.16
N GLU A 90 -14.00 -10.19 -1.77
CA GLU A 90 -14.81 -11.32 -1.29
C GLU A 90 -14.41 -11.78 0.13
N ALA A 91 -13.11 -11.63 0.50
CA ALA A 91 -12.63 -11.87 1.86
C ALA A 91 -13.10 -10.79 2.86
N ASN A 92 -13.81 -9.75 2.39
CA ASN A 92 -14.42 -8.69 3.17
C ASN A 92 -13.44 -7.92 4.11
N PRO A 93 -12.29 -7.42 3.61
CA PRO A 93 -11.45 -6.51 4.39
C PRO A 93 -12.12 -5.15 4.55
N ASP A 94 -11.53 -4.28 5.39
CA ASP A 94 -11.97 -2.88 5.48
C ASP A 94 -11.36 -2.03 4.35
N ILE A 95 -10.19 -2.41 3.86
CA ILE A 95 -9.40 -1.70 2.85
C ILE A 95 -8.74 -2.70 1.89
N ILE A 96 -8.63 -2.32 0.63
CA ILE A 96 -7.73 -2.98 -0.34
C ILE A 96 -6.54 -2.05 -0.57
N ASP A 97 -5.33 -2.53 -0.28
CA ASP A 97 -4.11 -1.74 -0.42
C ASP A 97 -3.23 -2.24 -1.55
N ILE A 98 -2.61 -1.31 -2.27
CA ILE A 98 -1.74 -1.63 -3.39
C ILE A 98 -0.28 -1.41 -2.99
N ASN A 99 0.55 -2.45 -3.13
CA ASN A 99 1.99 -2.36 -2.89
C ASN A 99 2.73 -1.85 -4.12
N TYR A 100 3.15 -0.61 -4.07
CA TYR A 100 4.08 0.02 -5.02
C TYR A 100 5.42 0.38 -4.35
N GLY A 101 5.74 -0.29 -3.24
CA GLY A 101 6.91 0.05 -2.42
C GLY A 101 7.93 -1.08 -2.23
N CYS A 102 7.61 -2.36 -2.52
CA CYS A 102 8.52 -3.47 -2.31
C CYS A 102 9.79 -3.33 -3.17
N PRO A 103 10.99 -3.17 -2.55
CA PRO A 103 12.22 -2.89 -3.30
C PRO A 103 12.93 -4.15 -3.76
N VAL A 104 12.48 -5.33 -3.35
CA VAL A 104 13.14 -6.62 -3.61
C VAL A 104 13.33 -6.83 -5.10
N LYS A 105 14.55 -7.19 -5.53
CA LYS A 105 14.91 -7.34 -6.94
C LYS A 105 13.97 -8.29 -7.69
N LYS A 106 13.62 -9.42 -7.08
CA LYS A 106 12.72 -10.43 -7.65
C LYS A 106 11.33 -9.86 -8.02
N VAL A 107 10.86 -8.86 -7.30
CA VAL A 107 9.58 -8.17 -7.54
C VAL A 107 9.79 -6.99 -8.48
N ALA A 108 10.70 -6.09 -8.15
CA ALA A 108 10.89 -4.82 -8.85
C ALA A 108 11.38 -4.98 -10.31
N CYS A 109 12.22 -6.00 -10.60
CA CYS A 109 12.66 -6.27 -11.98
C CYS A 109 11.53 -6.77 -12.91
N LYS A 110 10.39 -7.16 -12.34
CA LYS A 110 9.20 -7.55 -13.11
C LYS A 110 8.21 -6.39 -13.29
N GLY A 111 8.56 -5.18 -12.90
CA GLY A 111 7.67 -4.02 -12.93
C GLY A 111 6.63 -3.98 -11.82
N ALA A 112 6.70 -4.89 -10.84
CA ALA A 112 5.80 -4.95 -9.69
C ALA A 112 6.40 -4.24 -8.46
N GLY A 113 5.59 -4.00 -7.43
CA GLY A 113 6.04 -3.28 -6.24
C GLY A 113 6.68 -1.94 -6.62
N ALA A 114 7.86 -1.63 -6.07
CA ALA A 114 8.56 -0.40 -6.42
C ALA A 114 9.08 -0.34 -7.88
N GLY A 115 9.01 -1.44 -8.63
CA GLY A 115 9.36 -1.47 -10.05
C GLY A 115 8.47 -0.59 -10.92
N ILE A 116 7.20 -0.44 -10.54
CA ILE A 116 6.21 0.39 -11.24
C ILE A 116 6.56 1.88 -11.23
N LEU A 117 7.40 2.33 -10.29
CA LEU A 117 7.87 3.73 -10.21
C LEU A 117 8.70 4.17 -11.43
N GLN A 118 9.05 3.25 -12.31
CA GLN A 118 9.68 3.54 -13.60
C GLN A 118 8.66 3.77 -14.72
N ASP A 119 7.37 3.49 -14.47
CA ASP A 119 6.27 3.67 -15.42
C ASP A 119 5.04 4.25 -14.69
N ILE A 120 5.09 5.56 -14.42
CA ILE A 120 4.02 6.27 -13.70
C ILE A 120 2.68 6.22 -14.46
N PRO A 121 2.62 6.35 -15.80
CA PRO A 121 1.36 6.16 -16.53
C PRO A 121 0.70 4.80 -16.27
N LYS A 122 1.47 3.71 -16.29
CA LYS A 122 0.96 2.36 -15.99
C LYS A 122 0.50 2.25 -14.54
N MET A 123 1.26 2.82 -13.59
CA MET A 123 0.89 2.88 -12.16
C MET A 123 -0.48 3.53 -11.96
N VAL A 124 -0.71 4.68 -12.56
CA VAL A 124 -1.97 5.44 -12.48
C VAL A 124 -3.12 4.65 -13.13
N SER A 125 -2.89 4.11 -14.33
CA SER A 125 -3.90 3.31 -15.05
C SER A 125 -4.30 2.05 -14.27
N MET A 126 -3.33 1.32 -13.73
CA MET A 126 -3.57 0.13 -12.90
C MET A 126 -4.39 0.48 -11.65
N THR A 127 -4.03 1.56 -10.97
CA THR A 127 -4.77 2.04 -9.79
C THR A 127 -6.22 2.40 -10.15
N ALA A 128 -6.43 3.10 -11.27
CA ALA A 128 -7.77 3.47 -11.74
C ALA A 128 -8.65 2.23 -12.01
N GLU A 129 -8.07 1.19 -12.61
CA GLU A 129 -8.83 -0.05 -12.91
C GLU A 129 -9.16 -0.83 -11.63
N ILE A 130 -8.26 -0.84 -10.63
CA ILE A 130 -8.54 -1.44 -9.32
C ILE A 130 -9.66 -0.66 -8.60
N VAL A 131 -9.57 0.67 -8.53
CA VAL A 131 -10.59 1.53 -7.89
C VAL A 131 -11.98 1.31 -8.51
N LYS A 132 -12.06 1.12 -9.83
CA LYS A 132 -13.33 0.84 -10.52
C LYS A 132 -13.89 -0.55 -10.24
N ALA A 133 -13.01 -1.51 -9.95
CA ALA A 133 -13.39 -2.92 -9.82
C ALA A 133 -13.99 -3.29 -8.46
N VAL A 134 -13.77 -2.48 -7.43
CA VAL A 134 -14.13 -2.78 -6.03
C VAL A 134 -14.95 -1.67 -5.38
N GLN A 135 -15.70 -2.01 -4.34
CA GLN A 135 -16.48 -1.04 -3.53
C GLN A 135 -15.72 -0.63 -2.26
N LYS A 136 -14.76 -1.44 -1.82
CA LYS A 136 -13.94 -1.13 -0.64
C LYS A 136 -13.02 0.05 -0.93
N PRO A 137 -12.68 0.86 0.09
CA PRO A 137 -11.67 1.90 -0.04
C PRO A 137 -10.34 1.31 -0.56
N VAL A 138 -9.78 1.93 -1.59
CA VAL A 138 -8.47 1.55 -2.13
C VAL A 138 -7.43 2.52 -1.59
N THR A 139 -6.32 1.98 -1.07
CA THR A 139 -5.17 2.74 -0.61
C THR A 139 -3.89 2.30 -1.32
N VAL A 140 -2.84 3.09 -1.21
CA VAL A 140 -1.56 2.80 -1.85
C VAL A 140 -0.43 2.95 -0.84
N LYS A 141 0.50 1.97 -0.82
CA LYS A 141 1.79 2.10 -0.15
C LYS A 141 2.92 2.16 -1.16
N THR A 142 3.72 3.25 -1.14
CA THR A 142 4.76 3.51 -2.13
C THR A 142 6.05 4.08 -1.52
N ARG A 143 6.99 4.47 -2.36
CA ARG A 143 8.27 5.13 -2.03
C ARG A 143 8.38 6.48 -2.75
N LEU A 144 9.43 7.25 -2.44
CA LEU A 144 9.68 8.57 -3.04
C LEU A 144 9.88 8.53 -4.55
N GLY A 145 10.37 7.40 -5.06
CA GLY A 145 10.68 7.19 -6.48
C GLY A 145 11.57 5.97 -6.68
N TRP A 146 12.00 5.75 -7.92
CA TRP A 146 12.92 4.66 -8.27
C TRP A 146 14.33 4.92 -7.74
N ASP A 147 14.85 6.12 -7.95
CA ASP A 147 16.17 6.58 -7.51
C ASP A 147 16.16 8.09 -7.21
N ASP A 148 17.34 8.64 -6.89
CA ASP A 148 17.47 10.05 -6.50
C ASP A 148 17.11 11.04 -7.60
N ASN A 149 17.19 10.63 -8.88
CA ASN A 149 16.83 11.46 -10.03
C ASN A 149 15.34 11.40 -10.38
N THR A 150 14.59 10.49 -9.76
CA THR A 150 13.19 10.18 -10.11
C THR A 150 12.28 10.20 -8.88
N LYS A 151 12.52 11.09 -7.93
CA LYS A 151 11.67 11.31 -6.75
C LYS A 151 10.43 12.13 -7.11
N TYR A 152 9.50 11.54 -7.86
CA TYR A 152 8.28 12.20 -8.35
C TYR A 152 7.08 12.06 -7.42
N ILE A 153 7.30 11.76 -6.14
CA ILE A 153 6.22 11.37 -5.20
C ILE A 153 5.10 12.42 -5.10
N VAL A 154 5.40 13.72 -5.20
CA VAL A 154 4.37 14.78 -5.10
C VAL A 154 3.40 14.68 -6.27
N ASP A 155 3.90 14.63 -7.51
CA ASP A 155 3.08 14.45 -8.72
C ASP A 155 2.36 13.10 -8.73
N VAL A 156 3.05 12.03 -8.32
CA VAL A 156 2.47 10.68 -8.22
C VAL A 156 1.30 10.64 -7.24
N ALA A 157 1.44 11.25 -6.07
CA ALA A 157 0.39 11.28 -5.06
C ALA A 157 -0.87 12.01 -5.56
N GLU A 158 -0.71 13.14 -6.25
CA GLU A 158 -1.83 13.86 -6.87
C GLU A 158 -2.56 12.98 -7.89
N ARG A 159 -1.82 12.37 -8.82
CA ARG A 159 -2.42 11.52 -9.88
C ARG A 159 -3.13 10.31 -9.31
N LEU A 160 -2.58 9.70 -8.25
CA LEU A 160 -3.21 8.55 -7.58
C LEU A 160 -4.48 8.98 -6.84
N GLN A 161 -4.48 10.14 -6.19
CA GLN A 161 -5.69 10.71 -5.61
C GLN A 161 -6.75 10.98 -6.68
N ASP A 162 -6.36 11.57 -7.82
CA ASP A 162 -7.27 11.92 -8.90
C ASP A 162 -8.00 10.68 -9.49
N VAL A 163 -7.39 9.50 -9.42
CA VAL A 163 -8.04 8.24 -9.85
C VAL A 163 -8.81 7.54 -8.73
N GLY A 164 -8.85 8.11 -7.51
CA GLY A 164 -9.82 7.74 -6.49
C GLY A 164 -9.29 6.93 -5.30
N ILE A 165 -7.97 6.87 -5.08
CA ILE A 165 -7.48 6.28 -3.82
C ILE A 165 -7.94 7.10 -2.61
N GLN A 166 -8.08 6.43 -1.45
CA GLN A 166 -8.61 7.05 -0.23
C GLN A 166 -7.54 7.36 0.83
N ALA A 167 -6.31 6.88 0.64
CA ALA A 167 -5.14 7.26 1.43
C ALA A 167 -3.85 6.83 0.72
N ILE A 168 -2.74 7.44 1.11
CA ILE A 168 -1.41 7.07 0.62
C ILE A 168 -0.42 6.95 1.78
N SER A 169 0.33 5.84 1.82
CA SER A 169 1.45 5.63 2.74
C SER A 169 2.77 5.74 1.98
N ILE A 170 3.68 6.59 2.44
CA ILE A 170 4.92 6.91 1.73
C ILE A 170 6.13 6.54 2.59
N HIS A 171 6.94 5.60 2.11
CA HIS A 171 8.26 5.34 2.70
C HIS A 171 9.25 6.40 2.20
N GLY A 172 9.89 7.11 3.13
CA GLY A 172 10.82 8.23 2.88
C GLY A 172 12.16 7.81 2.24
N ARG A 173 12.20 6.73 1.47
CA ARG A 173 13.36 6.24 0.71
C ARG A 173 12.98 5.90 -0.72
N THR A 174 13.94 5.98 -1.63
CA THR A 174 13.78 5.47 -3.01
C THR A 174 13.91 3.94 -3.05
N ARG A 175 13.52 3.32 -4.18
CA ARG A 175 13.74 1.88 -4.40
C ARG A 175 15.22 1.53 -4.35
N LYS A 176 16.11 2.34 -4.95
CA LYS A 176 17.56 2.07 -4.97
C LYS A 176 18.22 2.16 -3.60
N GLN A 177 17.73 3.02 -2.73
CA GLN A 177 18.21 3.09 -1.33
C GLN A 177 17.88 1.81 -0.56
N MET A 178 16.77 1.15 -0.88
CA MET A 178 16.23 0.04 -0.07
C MET A 178 16.01 0.46 1.39
N TYR A 179 16.97 0.19 2.27
CA TYR A 179 16.98 0.56 3.70
C TYR A 179 18.24 1.33 4.10
N LYS A 180 19.06 1.77 3.12
CA LYS A 180 20.30 2.51 3.39
C LYS A 180 20.01 4.00 3.56
N GLY A 181 20.85 4.66 4.38
CA GLY A 181 20.71 6.08 4.70
C GLY A 181 19.47 6.36 5.54
N GLU A 182 19.14 7.62 5.69
CA GLU A 182 17.98 8.10 6.44
C GLU A 182 16.75 8.25 5.54
N ALA A 183 15.56 8.11 6.11
CA ALA A 183 14.30 8.39 5.41
C ALA A 183 14.15 9.92 5.23
N ASP A 184 13.86 10.34 4.02
CA ASP A 184 13.62 11.75 3.69
C ASP A 184 12.14 12.11 3.94
N TRP A 185 11.87 12.68 5.09
CA TRP A 185 10.55 13.13 5.49
C TRP A 185 10.15 14.47 4.84
N SER A 186 11.08 15.20 4.23
CA SER A 186 10.79 16.50 3.59
C SER A 186 9.83 16.35 2.41
N LEU A 187 9.99 15.30 1.62
CA LEU A 187 9.09 15.00 0.50
C LEU A 187 7.74 14.45 0.95
N ILE A 188 7.68 13.72 2.07
CA ILE A 188 6.40 13.32 2.69
C ILE A 188 5.65 14.57 3.15
N ALA A 189 6.35 15.51 3.80
CA ALA A 189 5.79 16.80 4.19
C ALA A 189 5.32 17.62 2.98
N ALA A 190 6.08 17.61 1.88
CA ALA A 190 5.69 18.29 0.63
C ALA A 190 4.37 17.72 0.07
N VAL A 191 4.19 16.40 0.07
CA VAL A 191 2.91 15.77 -0.30
C VAL A 191 1.80 16.20 0.66
N LYS A 192 2.02 16.10 1.97
CA LYS A 192 1.02 16.44 2.99
C LYS A 192 0.56 17.87 2.93
N ASN A 193 1.48 18.80 2.67
CA ASN A 193 1.22 20.25 2.63
C ASN A 193 0.80 20.76 1.23
N ASN A 194 0.73 19.88 0.25
CA ASN A 194 0.24 20.25 -1.06
C ASN A 194 -1.27 20.59 -1.00
N PRO A 195 -1.68 21.81 -1.39
CA PRO A 195 -3.08 22.24 -1.30
C PRO A 195 -4.05 21.43 -2.16
N ARG A 196 -3.54 20.64 -3.13
CA ARG A 196 -4.34 19.73 -3.93
C ARG A 196 -4.58 18.38 -3.26
N MET A 197 -3.84 18.05 -2.20
CA MET A 197 -4.00 16.78 -1.49
C MET A 197 -5.11 16.89 -0.43
N HIS A 198 -6.13 16.04 -0.55
CA HIS A 198 -7.30 16.00 0.34
C HIS A 198 -7.43 14.69 1.11
N ILE A 199 -6.72 13.64 0.68
CA ILE A 199 -6.70 12.33 1.35
C ILE A 199 -5.64 12.28 2.45
N PRO A 200 -5.75 11.37 3.44
CA PRO A 200 -4.72 11.13 4.43
C PRO A 200 -3.38 10.71 3.80
N VAL A 201 -2.31 11.27 4.33
CA VAL A 201 -0.91 10.92 3.98
C VAL A 201 -0.25 10.37 5.23
N PHE A 202 0.22 9.13 5.16
CA PHE A 202 0.94 8.44 6.24
C PHE A 202 2.43 8.34 5.91
N GLY A 203 3.27 8.78 6.83
CA GLY A 203 4.71 8.68 6.72
C GLY A 203 5.22 7.33 7.22
N ASN A 204 6.28 6.82 6.60
CA ASN A 204 6.94 5.56 6.96
C ASN A 204 8.44 5.66 6.74
N GLY A 205 9.19 4.94 7.56
CA GLY A 205 10.66 4.90 7.55
C GLY A 205 11.26 5.71 8.69
N ASP A 206 12.08 5.05 9.51
CA ASP A 206 12.79 5.61 10.67
C ASP A 206 11.82 6.30 11.66
N VAL A 207 10.71 5.65 11.97
CA VAL A 207 9.78 6.05 13.03
C VAL A 207 10.24 5.34 14.30
N ASP A 208 10.72 6.11 15.28
CA ASP A 208 11.21 5.65 16.58
C ASP A 208 10.13 5.72 17.66
#